data_8bfd6bdc16425e9de60900db04250348
#
_entry.id   8bfd6bdc16425e9de60900db04250348
#
_cell.length_a   1.000
_cell.length_b   1.000
_cell.length_c   1.000
_cell.angle_alpha   90.00
_cell.angle_beta   90.00
_cell.angle_gamma   90.00
#
_symmetry.space_group_name_H-M   'P 1'
#
loop_
_entity.id
_entity.type
_entity.pdbx_description
1 polymer ?
#
loop_
_entity_poly.entity_id
_entity_poly.type
_entity_poly.pdbx_seq_one_letter_code
_entity_poly.pdbx_strand_id
1 'polypeptide(L)'
;LVAYGTKDVMTAQVEGTEKIVDLAHQAGNWDVTIRTYPIANHVLRLGDEANSGTPFADAYVDDVVDWAVGTTHGLKQTSERVAGTRMYQSIAVPLDLKANRGLTIYLVALHASMLVLLLAAGVLWLAVLMRKIWARAHGRRYRLGLAQGFKNSLVTLTIATMATFVLFCAGLGDVIMGVVKLAWGSAPVENPGVIYWSWPVIQIVCVAVVWAWSRVFMRLIEEATHRGIAQWPPRKGAIGEIVSGRQPVLASTRFGRVMFWLTVAAMFCVLLVFAFWGLFIY
;
A
#
# COMPACT_ATOMS: atom_id res chain seq x y z
N LEU A 1 29.18 11.92 -11.33
CA LEU A 1 29.73 11.01 -10.33
C LEU A 1 28.62 10.22 -9.66
N VAL A 2 28.81 8.91 -9.58
CA VAL A 2 27.93 7.98 -8.83
C VAL A 2 28.80 7.27 -7.80
N ALA A 3 28.35 7.23 -6.54
CA ALA A 3 29.10 6.65 -5.45
C ALA A 3 28.30 5.51 -4.81
N TYR A 4 28.94 4.36 -4.55
CA TYR A 4 28.36 3.22 -3.88
C TYR A 4 29.24 2.75 -2.72
N GLY A 5 28.61 2.30 -1.65
CA GLY A 5 29.28 1.57 -0.57
C GLY A 5 29.24 0.06 -0.81
N THR A 6 30.33 -0.66 -0.55
CA THR A 6 30.35 -2.12 -0.76
C THR A 6 29.48 -2.91 0.21
N LYS A 7 29.06 -2.30 1.34
CA LYS A 7 28.09 -2.85 2.30
C LYS A 7 26.67 -2.34 2.09
N ASP A 8 26.40 -1.65 0.99
CA ASP A 8 25.07 -1.18 0.64
C ASP A 8 24.17 -2.39 0.33
N VAL A 9 23.18 -2.62 1.20
CA VAL A 9 22.17 -3.67 1.04
C VAL A 9 20.86 -3.14 0.48
N MET A 10 20.78 -1.85 0.20
CA MET A 10 19.57 -1.17 -0.25
C MET A 10 19.50 -1.01 -1.76
N THR A 11 20.66 -1.00 -2.43
CA THR A 11 20.76 -0.68 -3.86
C THR A 11 21.21 -1.90 -4.66
N ALA A 12 20.59 -2.12 -5.80
CA ALA A 12 21.07 -3.06 -6.81
C ALA A 12 22.25 -2.42 -7.59
N GLN A 13 23.44 -2.53 -7.03
CA GLN A 13 24.61 -1.78 -7.48
C GLN A 13 25.05 -2.18 -8.89
N VAL A 14 25.00 -3.46 -9.23
CA VAL A 14 25.45 -3.96 -10.55
C VAL A 14 24.50 -3.48 -11.63
N GLU A 15 23.22 -3.81 -11.52
CA GLU A 15 22.20 -3.41 -12.51
C GLU A 15 22.00 -1.89 -12.54
N GLY A 16 22.10 -1.23 -11.37
CA GLY A 16 22.03 0.22 -11.26
C GLY A 16 23.18 0.90 -12.02
N THR A 17 24.40 0.38 -11.88
CA THR A 17 25.57 0.87 -12.60
C THR A 17 25.40 0.72 -14.11
N GLU A 18 25.06 -0.49 -14.58
CA GLU A 18 24.84 -0.75 -16.00
C GLU A 18 23.77 0.21 -16.57
N LYS A 19 22.67 0.34 -15.85
CA LYS A 19 21.56 1.20 -16.30
C LYS A 19 21.92 2.67 -16.35
N ILE A 20 22.70 3.16 -15.40
CA ILE A 20 23.15 4.56 -15.36
C ILE A 20 24.11 4.82 -16.54
N VAL A 21 25.04 3.92 -16.79
CA VAL A 21 25.97 4.03 -17.92
C VAL A 21 25.22 4.03 -19.25
N ASP A 22 24.32 3.06 -19.44
CA ASP A 22 23.51 2.98 -20.65
C ASP A 22 22.69 4.24 -20.93
N LEU A 23 22.02 4.77 -19.90
CA LEU A 23 21.22 5.98 -20.04
C LEU A 23 22.06 7.22 -20.30
N ALA A 24 23.22 7.33 -19.67
CA ALA A 24 24.17 8.41 -19.91
C ALA A 24 24.70 8.37 -21.35
N HIS A 25 25.09 7.21 -21.86
CA HIS A 25 25.54 7.03 -23.25
C HIS A 25 24.43 7.33 -24.25
N GLN A 26 23.20 6.88 -24.00
CA GLN A 26 22.04 7.22 -24.83
C GLN A 26 21.77 8.73 -24.89
N ALA A 27 22.10 9.45 -23.81
CA ALA A 27 22.02 10.91 -23.75
C ALA A 27 23.25 11.61 -24.35
N GLY A 28 24.23 10.88 -24.88
CA GLY A 28 25.48 11.42 -25.41
C GLY A 28 26.47 11.88 -24.33
N ASN A 29 26.25 11.51 -23.08
CA ASN A 29 27.14 11.86 -21.99
C ASN A 29 28.08 10.69 -21.66
N TRP A 30 29.34 10.87 -22.00
CA TRP A 30 30.41 9.90 -21.73
C TRP A 30 31.23 10.28 -20.48
N ASP A 31 30.97 11.43 -19.88
CA ASP A 31 31.66 11.90 -18.68
C ASP A 31 30.99 11.34 -17.43
N VAL A 32 31.05 10.03 -17.27
CA VAL A 32 30.45 9.31 -16.16
C VAL A 32 31.54 8.66 -15.31
N THR A 33 31.53 8.93 -14.03
CA THR A 33 32.41 8.28 -13.05
C THR A 33 31.58 7.52 -12.04
N ILE A 34 31.85 6.23 -11.88
CA ILE A 34 31.24 5.37 -10.86
C ILE A 34 32.36 4.96 -9.90
N ARG A 35 32.12 5.17 -8.60
CA ARG A 35 33.11 4.87 -7.59
C ARG A 35 32.55 4.10 -6.44
N THR A 36 33.24 3.04 -6.03
CA THR A 36 32.85 2.17 -4.93
C THR A 36 33.80 2.31 -3.76
N TYR A 37 33.23 2.50 -2.58
CA TYR A 37 33.96 2.67 -1.33
C TYR A 37 33.91 1.41 -0.48
N PRO A 38 35.04 0.88 -0.03
CA PRO A 38 35.10 -0.33 0.78
C PRO A 38 34.43 -0.07 2.15
N ILE A 39 33.78 -1.09 2.67
CA ILE A 39 33.15 -1.11 4.00
C ILE A 39 32.09 -0.03 4.24
N ALA A 40 31.80 0.80 3.26
CA ALA A 40 30.79 1.84 3.37
C ALA A 40 29.37 1.26 3.21
N ASN A 41 28.42 1.78 3.95
CA ASN A 41 27.02 1.46 3.89
C ASN A 41 26.28 2.29 2.81
N HIS A 42 24.95 2.21 2.76
CA HIS A 42 24.12 2.94 1.80
C HIS A 42 24.31 4.47 1.81
N VAL A 43 24.60 5.05 2.96
CA VAL A 43 24.83 6.50 3.11
C VAL A 43 26.32 6.86 3.08
N LEU A 44 27.15 5.94 2.55
CA LEU A 44 28.60 6.12 2.38
C LEU A 44 29.35 6.37 3.71
N ARG A 45 28.83 5.87 4.82
CA ARG A 45 29.49 5.92 6.12
C ARG A 45 30.14 4.57 6.44
N LEU A 46 31.23 4.65 7.25
CA LEU A 46 31.89 3.45 7.74
C LEU A 46 31.12 2.86 8.91
N GLY A 47 31.01 1.54 8.96
CA GLY A 47 30.35 0.80 10.02
C GLY A 47 29.03 0.18 9.62
N ASP A 48 28.57 -0.76 10.42
CA ASP A 48 27.33 -1.52 10.18
C ASP A 48 26.10 -0.80 10.76
N GLU A 49 26.32 0.22 11.58
CA GLU A 49 25.29 0.96 12.28
C GLU A 49 25.20 2.40 11.81
N ALA A 50 23.99 2.89 11.62
CA ALA A 50 23.75 4.28 11.34
C ALA A 50 23.77 5.12 12.58
N ASN A 51 24.84 5.13 13.20
CA ASN A 51 25.06 6.24 14.08
C ASN A 51 25.43 7.45 13.24
N SER A 52 24.70 8.56 13.35
CA SER A 52 25.03 9.81 12.69
C SER A 52 26.45 10.33 13.01
N GLY A 53 27.12 9.69 13.98
CA GLY A 53 28.50 9.95 14.35
C GLY A 53 29.56 9.11 13.65
N THR A 54 29.20 8.11 12.83
CA THR A 54 30.19 7.36 12.06
C THR A 54 30.76 8.19 10.93
N PRO A 55 32.09 8.13 10.67
CA PRO A 55 32.71 8.91 9.62
C PRO A 55 32.24 8.46 8.24
N PHE A 56 32.35 9.32 7.25
CA PHE A 56 32.24 8.93 5.86
C PHE A 56 33.37 7.98 5.46
N ALA A 57 33.12 7.23 4.39
CA ALA A 57 34.14 6.37 3.77
C ALA A 57 35.39 7.20 3.46
N ASP A 58 36.56 6.57 3.68
CA ASP A 58 37.84 7.20 3.41
C ASP A 58 37.90 7.73 1.98
N ALA A 59 38.41 8.92 1.82
CA ALA A 59 38.52 9.68 0.56
C ALA A 59 37.17 10.04 -0.12
N TYR A 60 36.01 9.69 0.40
CA TYR A 60 34.73 9.98 -0.28
C TYR A 60 34.50 11.50 -0.48
N VAL A 61 34.71 12.28 0.54
CA VAL A 61 34.49 13.74 0.47
C VAL A 61 35.50 14.39 -0.47
N ASP A 62 36.77 14.00 -0.36
CA ASP A 62 37.85 14.52 -1.22
C ASP A 62 37.61 14.16 -2.68
N ASP A 63 37.21 12.91 -2.96
CA ASP A 63 36.86 12.44 -4.30
C ASP A 63 35.70 13.21 -4.92
N VAL A 64 34.69 13.56 -4.15
CA VAL A 64 33.53 14.36 -4.61
C VAL A 64 33.99 15.77 -4.95
N VAL A 65 34.82 16.38 -4.09
CA VAL A 65 35.37 17.71 -4.29
C VAL A 65 36.27 17.75 -5.52
N ASP A 66 37.20 16.81 -5.63
CA ASP A 66 38.14 16.70 -6.76
C ASP A 66 37.41 16.50 -8.09
N TRP A 67 36.36 15.61 -8.07
CA TRP A 67 35.54 15.41 -9.26
C TRP A 67 34.81 16.69 -9.66
N ALA A 68 34.20 17.38 -8.70
CA ALA A 68 33.48 18.65 -8.95
C ALA A 68 34.42 19.73 -9.47
N VAL A 69 35.58 19.92 -8.84
CA VAL A 69 36.59 20.90 -9.26
C VAL A 69 37.12 20.55 -10.67
N GLY A 70 37.45 19.26 -10.92
CA GLY A 70 37.89 18.83 -12.24
C GLY A 70 36.85 19.12 -13.31
N THR A 71 35.60 18.84 -13.06
CA THR A 71 34.50 19.11 -14.00
C THR A 71 34.32 20.60 -14.27
N THR A 72 34.42 21.46 -13.26
CA THR A 72 34.31 22.91 -13.41
C THR A 72 35.49 23.50 -14.20
N HIS A 73 36.64 22.89 -14.13
CA HIS A 73 37.83 23.28 -14.95
C HIS A 73 37.82 22.66 -16.35
N GLY A 74 36.73 21.99 -16.74
CA GLY A 74 36.57 21.43 -18.08
C GLY A 74 37.31 20.14 -18.33
N LEU A 75 37.75 19.43 -17.30
CA LEU A 75 38.35 18.10 -17.39
C LEU A 75 37.23 17.05 -17.67
N LYS A 76 36.84 16.98 -18.95
CA LYS A 76 35.84 15.99 -19.39
C LYS A 76 36.48 14.69 -19.77
N GLN A 77 35.82 13.60 -19.41
CA GLN A 77 36.21 12.26 -19.84
C GLN A 77 35.53 11.91 -21.18
N THR A 78 36.18 11.11 -21.97
CA THR A 78 35.66 10.64 -23.26
C THR A 78 35.09 9.23 -23.17
N SER A 79 35.18 8.60 -22.00
CA SER A 79 34.63 7.28 -21.70
C SER A 79 34.24 7.22 -20.21
N GLU A 80 33.38 6.26 -19.88
CA GLU A 80 33.02 5.95 -18.50
C GLU A 80 34.25 5.51 -17.70
N ARG A 81 34.24 5.82 -16.42
CA ARG A 81 35.28 5.44 -15.48
C ARG A 81 34.68 4.72 -14.29
N VAL A 82 35.08 3.49 -14.08
CA VAL A 82 34.75 2.72 -12.89
C VAL A 82 35.98 2.61 -12.01
N ALA A 83 35.90 3.08 -10.78
CA ALA A 83 37.00 3.12 -9.84
C ALA A 83 36.60 2.60 -8.46
N GLY A 84 37.60 2.24 -7.66
CA GLY A 84 37.39 1.76 -6.29
C GLY A 84 37.43 0.25 -6.15
N THR A 85 36.79 -0.26 -5.13
CA THR A 85 36.78 -1.69 -4.77
C THR A 85 35.77 -2.47 -5.58
N ARG A 86 35.96 -3.79 -5.73
CA ARG A 86 34.97 -4.67 -6.36
C ARG A 86 33.61 -4.56 -5.67
N MET A 87 32.57 -4.43 -6.48
CA MET A 87 31.19 -4.47 -6.00
C MET A 87 30.73 -5.90 -5.80
N TYR A 88 30.02 -6.13 -4.72
CA TYR A 88 29.31 -7.38 -4.45
C TYR A 88 27.86 -7.02 -4.21
N GLN A 89 26.97 -7.44 -5.10
CA GLN A 89 25.55 -7.23 -4.91
C GLN A 89 24.96 -8.29 -4.00
N SER A 90 24.37 -7.88 -2.91
CA SER A 90 23.67 -8.76 -1.97
C SER A 90 22.18 -8.93 -2.29
N ILE A 91 21.64 -8.11 -3.18
CA ILE A 91 20.23 -8.12 -3.57
C ILE A 91 20.09 -8.75 -4.95
N ALA A 92 19.26 -9.78 -5.06
CA ALA A 92 18.86 -10.32 -6.35
C ALA A 92 17.74 -9.47 -6.95
N VAL A 93 17.97 -8.91 -8.14
CA VAL A 93 16.97 -8.14 -8.87
C VAL A 93 16.39 -9.01 -9.98
N PRO A 94 15.08 -9.19 -10.07
CA PRO A 94 14.45 -9.89 -11.19
C PRO A 94 14.78 -9.20 -12.52
N LEU A 95 15.28 -9.95 -13.48
CA LEU A 95 15.68 -9.42 -14.81
C LEU A 95 14.53 -8.78 -15.59
N ASP A 96 13.30 -9.16 -15.29
CA ASP A 96 12.10 -8.69 -15.98
C ASP A 96 11.40 -7.51 -15.27
N LEU A 97 12.07 -6.83 -14.37
CA LEU A 97 11.50 -5.69 -13.65
C LEU A 97 11.36 -4.50 -14.60
N LYS A 98 10.20 -4.43 -15.27
CA LYS A 98 9.84 -3.32 -16.15
C LYS A 98 9.00 -2.31 -15.37
N ALA A 99 9.36 -1.03 -15.46
CA ALA A 99 8.53 0.05 -14.95
C ALA A 99 7.16 0.03 -15.68
N ASN A 100 6.14 -0.44 -14.98
CA ASN A 100 4.78 -0.46 -15.52
C ASN A 100 4.02 0.79 -15.07
N ARG A 101 4.02 1.83 -15.92
CA ARG A 101 3.29 3.08 -15.64
C ARG A 101 1.80 2.85 -15.42
N GLY A 102 1.21 1.88 -16.09
CA GLY A 102 -0.19 1.50 -15.89
C GLY A 102 -0.45 1.00 -14.47
N LEU A 103 0.43 0.15 -13.93
CA LEU A 103 0.32 -0.34 -12.56
C LEU A 103 0.40 0.80 -11.54
N THR A 104 1.27 1.78 -11.78
CA THR A 104 1.40 2.96 -10.91
C THR A 104 0.12 3.79 -10.90
N ILE A 105 -0.51 4.02 -12.07
CA ILE A 105 -1.78 4.74 -12.18
C ILE A 105 -2.88 3.99 -11.44
N TYR A 106 -2.99 2.67 -11.63
CA TYR A 106 -3.96 1.83 -10.91
C TYR A 106 -3.74 1.87 -9.40
N LEU A 107 -2.49 1.80 -8.96
CA LEU A 107 -2.13 1.92 -7.54
C LEU A 107 -2.64 3.24 -6.96
N VAL A 108 -2.30 4.36 -7.58
CA VAL A 108 -2.72 5.69 -7.12
C VAL A 108 -4.23 5.83 -7.14
N ALA A 109 -4.89 5.43 -8.24
CA ALA A 109 -6.34 5.50 -8.36
C ALA A 109 -7.06 4.63 -7.33
N LEU A 110 -6.58 3.40 -7.08
CA LEU A 110 -7.16 2.49 -6.10
C LEU A 110 -7.08 3.07 -4.69
N HIS A 111 -5.89 3.52 -4.26
CA HIS A 111 -5.70 4.05 -2.91
C HIS A 111 -6.44 5.39 -2.72
N ALA A 112 -6.43 6.28 -3.72
CA ALA A 112 -7.19 7.52 -3.67
C ALA A 112 -8.70 7.26 -3.58
N SER A 113 -9.23 6.34 -4.40
CA SER A 113 -10.64 5.94 -4.36
C SER A 113 -11.02 5.35 -2.99
N MET A 114 -10.17 4.49 -2.43
CA MET A 114 -10.36 3.94 -1.09
C MET A 114 -10.47 5.05 -0.05
N LEU A 115 -9.52 5.99 -0.03
CA LEU A 115 -9.52 7.09 0.94
C LEU A 115 -10.76 7.97 0.82
N VAL A 116 -11.16 8.34 -0.41
CA VAL A 116 -12.35 9.15 -0.66
C VAL A 116 -13.61 8.43 -0.16
N LEU A 117 -13.77 7.14 -0.49
CA LEU A 117 -14.93 6.36 -0.07
C LEU A 117 -14.96 6.12 1.44
N LEU A 118 -13.81 5.86 2.07
CA LEU A 118 -13.72 5.73 3.53
C LEU A 118 -14.10 7.03 4.23
N LEU A 119 -13.60 8.16 3.73
CA LEU A 119 -13.94 9.48 4.27
C LEU A 119 -15.44 9.76 4.13
N ALA A 120 -16.00 9.55 2.95
CA ALA A 120 -17.43 9.75 2.70
C ALA A 120 -18.30 8.82 3.58
N ALA A 121 -17.95 7.54 3.67
CA ALA A 121 -18.64 6.59 4.54
C ALA A 121 -18.51 7.00 6.02
N GLY A 122 -17.33 7.41 6.46
CA GLY A 122 -17.08 7.87 7.83
C GLY A 122 -17.92 9.09 8.21
N VAL A 123 -17.97 10.11 7.34
CA VAL A 123 -18.79 11.31 7.55
C VAL A 123 -20.27 10.95 7.66
N LEU A 124 -20.77 10.07 6.80
CA LEU A 124 -22.18 9.65 6.86
C LEU A 124 -22.47 8.80 8.11
N TRP A 125 -21.57 7.90 8.52
CA TRP A 125 -21.72 7.15 9.77
C TRP A 125 -21.70 8.07 11.00
N LEU A 126 -20.85 9.08 10.99
CA LEU A 126 -20.84 10.11 12.04
C LEU A 126 -22.18 10.87 12.08
N ALA A 127 -22.71 11.28 10.93
CA ALA A 127 -24.02 11.91 10.85
C ALA A 127 -25.16 11.02 11.39
N VAL A 128 -25.11 9.71 11.11
CA VAL A 128 -26.05 8.73 11.69
C VAL A 128 -25.90 8.66 13.19
N LEU A 129 -24.67 8.62 13.70
CA LEU A 129 -24.38 8.57 15.13
C LEU A 129 -24.93 9.84 15.84
N MET A 130 -24.65 11.00 15.30
CA MET A 130 -25.14 12.28 15.83
C MET A 130 -26.67 12.34 15.85
N ARG A 131 -27.34 11.93 14.75
CA ARG A 131 -28.80 11.83 14.69
C ARG A 131 -29.37 10.85 15.71
N LYS A 132 -28.67 9.73 15.94
CA LYS A 132 -29.08 8.73 16.94
C LYS A 132 -28.97 9.28 18.37
N ILE A 133 -27.86 9.99 18.68
CA ILE A 133 -27.64 10.62 19.98
C ILE A 133 -28.73 11.70 20.20
N TRP A 134 -28.91 12.58 19.22
CA TRP A 134 -29.94 13.64 19.30
C TRP A 134 -31.35 13.08 19.48
N ALA A 135 -31.72 12.04 18.71
CA ALA A 135 -33.04 11.41 18.86
C ALA A 135 -33.23 10.79 20.25
N ARG A 136 -32.18 10.16 20.82
CA ARG A 136 -32.26 9.64 22.21
C ARG A 136 -32.44 10.74 23.23
N ALA A 137 -31.74 11.85 23.10
CA ALA A 137 -31.86 13.00 23.98
C ALA A 137 -33.30 13.59 23.99
N HIS A 138 -34.03 13.42 22.87
CA HIS A 138 -35.42 13.86 22.72
C HIS A 138 -36.46 12.74 22.90
N GLY A 139 -36.09 11.61 23.51
CA GLY A 139 -37.00 10.48 23.74
C GLY A 139 -37.47 9.76 22.47
N ARG A 140 -36.83 10.03 21.32
CA ARG A 140 -37.18 9.44 20.01
C ARG A 140 -36.24 8.31 19.65
N ARG A 141 -36.75 7.36 18.85
CA ARG A 141 -35.93 6.26 18.30
C ARG A 141 -35.55 6.55 16.84
N TYR A 142 -34.28 6.76 16.56
CA TYR A 142 -33.79 6.86 15.19
C TYR A 142 -33.51 5.45 14.62
N ARG A 143 -34.12 5.16 13.48
CA ARG A 143 -33.87 3.91 12.72
C ARG A 143 -33.33 4.24 11.35
N LEU A 144 -32.21 3.63 10.96
CA LEU A 144 -31.61 3.77 9.63
C LEU A 144 -32.47 3.10 8.53
N GLY A 145 -33.37 2.21 8.95
CA GLY A 145 -34.31 1.53 8.06
C GLY A 145 -33.69 0.40 7.26
N LEU A 146 -32.50 -0.10 7.62
CA LEU A 146 -31.90 -1.28 6.99
C LEU A 146 -32.79 -2.52 7.23
N ALA A 147 -32.92 -3.36 6.23
CA ALA A 147 -33.66 -4.62 6.31
C ALA A 147 -33.04 -5.55 7.38
N GLN A 148 -33.86 -6.48 7.88
CA GLN A 148 -33.47 -7.38 8.96
C GLN A 148 -32.26 -8.23 8.55
N GLY A 149 -31.27 -8.32 9.42
CA GLY A 149 -30.02 -9.04 9.16
C GLY A 149 -28.92 -8.22 8.49
N PHE A 150 -29.24 -7.31 7.55
CA PHE A 150 -28.24 -6.49 6.87
C PHE A 150 -27.47 -5.56 7.80
N LYS A 151 -28.09 -5.00 8.80
CA LYS A 151 -27.43 -4.16 9.77
C LYS A 151 -26.27 -4.90 10.45
N ASN A 152 -26.51 -6.11 10.94
CA ASN A 152 -25.49 -6.88 11.65
C ASN A 152 -24.37 -7.33 10.71
N SER A 153 -24.72 -7.80 9.50
CA SER A 153 -23.74 -8.21 8.49
C SER A 153 -22.86 -7.02 8.06
N LEU A 154 -23.46 -5.84 7.84
CA LEU A 154 -22.73 -4.62 7.47
C LEU A 154 -21.82 -4.13 8.62
N VAL A 155 -22.29 -4.15 9.86
CA VAL A 155 -21.48 -3.79 11.03
C VAL A 155 -20.32 -4.78 11.19
N THR A 156 -20.57 -6.09 11.07
CA THR A 156 -19.51 -7.11 11.15
C THR A 156 -18.46 -6.89 10.05
N LEU A 157 -18.89 -6.67 8.81
CA LEU A 157 -18.00 -6.38 7.69
C LEU A 157 -17.16 -5.13 7.97
N THR A 158 -17.80 -4.05 8.40
CA THR A 158 -17.10 -2.78 8.67
C THR A 158 -16.08 -2.94 9.79
N ILE A 159 -16.44 -3.58 10.90
CA ILE A 159 -15.53 -3.77 12.03
C ILE A 159 -14.35 -4.67 11.62
N ALA A 160 -14.62 -5.82 11.01
CA ALA A 160 -13.56 -6.73 10.57
C ALA A 160 -12.60 -6.05 9.57
N THR A 161 -13.15 -5.38 8.56
CA THR A 161 -12.33 -4.69 7.54
C THR A 161 -11.52 -3.54 8.13
N MET A 162 -12.13 -2.71 8.99
CA MET A 162 -11.42 -1.56 9.58
C MET A 162 -10.38 -1.98 10.61
N ALA A 163 -10.65 -3.03 11.41
CA ALA A 163 -9.65 -3.58 12.33
C ALA A 163 -8.44 -4.14 11.56
N THR A 164 -8.69 -4.89 10.48
CA THR A 164 -7.63 -5.40 9.59
C THR A 164 -6.87 -4.25 8.93
N PHE A 165 -7.56 -3.19 8.51
CA PHE A 165 -6.94 -2.03 7.89
C PHE A 165 -6.01 -1.27 8.86
N VAL A 166 -6.42 -1.12 10.11
CA VAL A 166 -5.57 -0.51 11.15
C VAL A 166 -4.32 -1.36 11.40
N LEU A 167 -4.48 -2.68 11.51
CA LEU A 167 -3.36 -3.60 11.66
C LEU A 167 -2.43 -3.54 10.43
N PHE A 168 -2.99 -3.48 9.23
CA PHE A 168 -2.23 -3.33 7.99
C PHE A 168 -1.41 -2.02 7.98
N CYS A 169 -2.03 -0.90 8.34
CA CYS A 169 -1.33 0.38 8.43
C CYS A 169 -0.20 0.34 9.47
N ALA A 170 -0.42 -0.31 10.62
CA ALA A 170 0.61 -0.49 11.64
C ALA A 170 1.77 -1.35 11.10
N GLY A 171 1.46 -2.51 10.49
CA GLY A 171 2.47 -3.37 9.90
C GLY A 171 3.25 -2.70 8.75
N LEU A 172 2.58 -1.93 7.90
CA LEU A 172 3.23 -1.15 6.85
C LEU A 172 4.13 -0.06 7.46
N GLY A 173 3.69 0.57 8.55
CA GLY A 173 4.50 1.52 9.31
C GLY A 173 5.79 0.90 9.85
N ASP A 174 5.71 -0.31 10.41
CA ASP A 174 6.88 -1.06 10.88
C ASP A 174 7.85 -1.38 9.74
N VAL A 175 7.33 -1.79 8.58
CA VAL A 175 8.15 -2.03 7.37
C VAL A 175 8.86 -0.75 6.93
N ILE A 176 8.12 0.35 6.81
CA ILE A 176 8.68 1.65 6.40
C ILE A 176 9.75 2.10 7.40
N MET A 177 9.48 2.01 8.70
CA MET A 177 10.45 2.38 9.73
C MET A 177 11.68 1.48 9.71
N GLY A 178 11.52 0.18 9.43
CA GLY A 178 12.63 -0.75 9.22
C GLY A 178 13.51 -0.35 8.04
N VAL A 179 12.89 -0.02 6.91
CA VAL A 179 13.59 0.46 5.70
C VAL A 179 14.31 1.78 5.97
N VAL A 180 13.66 2.73 6.66
CA VAL A 180 14.27 4.03 7.03
C VAL A 180 15.47 3.81 7.95
N LYS A 181 15.34 2.97 8.97
CA LYS A 181 16.47 2.65 9.86
C LYS A 181 17.63 2.02 9.10
N LEU A 182 17.34 1.06 8.21
CA LEU A 182 18.34 0.42 7.38
C LEU A 182 19.02 1.43 6.43
N ALA A 183 18.25 2.35 5.82
CA ALA A 183 18.77 3.42 4.97
C ALA A 183 19.69 4.38 5.73
N TRP A 184 19.40 4.65 7.00
CA TRP A 184 20.31 5.40 7.89
C TRP A 184 21.44 4.53 8.46
N GLY A 185 21.56 3.25 8.02
CA GLY A 185 22.65 2.32 8.30
C GLY A 185 22.57 1.65 9.68
N SER A 186 21.38 1.49 10.26
CA SER A 186 21.20 0.60 11.41
C SER A 186 21.51 -0.84 11.03
N ALA A 187 22.07 -1.61 11.94
CA ALA A 187 22.33 -3.03 11.70
C ALA A 187 21.04 -3.75 11.28
N PRO A 188 21.10 -4.66 10.31
CA PRO A 188 19.99 -5.54 9.99
C PRO A 188 19.59 -6.34 11.23
N VAL A 189 18.30 -6.60 11.38
CA VAL A 189 17.81 -7.43 12.51
C VAL A 189 18.46 -8.82 12.40
N GLU A 190 19.12 -9.26 13.48
CA GLU A 190 19.91 -10.51 13.49
C GLU A 190 19.11 -11.78 13.12
N ASN A 191 17.80 -11.75 13.28
CA ASN A 191 16.91 -12.87 12.93
C ASN A 191 15.80 -12.42 11.96
N PRO A 192 16.07 -12.39 10.64
CA PRO A 192 15.07 -12.01 9.64
C PRO A 192 13.92 -13.02 9.47
N GLY A 193 13.92 -14.15 10.19
CA GLY A 193 12.94 -15.22 10.04
C GLY A 193 11.50 -14.82 10.34
N VAL A 194 11.28 -13.76 11.13
CA VAL A 194 9.97 -13.13 11.36
C VAL A 194 10.16 -11.62 11.34
N ILE A 195 10.61 -11.11 10.21
CA ILE A 195 10.93 -9.68 10.05
C ILE A 195 9.74 -8.80 10.45
N TYR A 196 8.53 -9.26 10.19
CA TYR A 196 7.30 -8.54 10.53
C TYR A 196 6.26 -9.57 11.00
N TRP A 197 6.33 -9.94 12.28
CA TRP A 197 5.36 -10.86 12.90
C TRP A 197 3.92 -10.41 12.71
N SER A 198 3.68 -9.10 12.55
CA SER A 198 2.38 -8.53 12.27
C SER A 198 1.81 -8.99 10.93
N TRP A 199 2.65 -9.28 9.92
CA TRP A 199 2.18 -9.65 8.58
C TRP A 199 1.39 -10.97 8.56
N PRO A 200 1.86 -12.09 9.13
CA PRO A 200 1.06 -13.29 9.28
C PRO A 200 -0.24 -13.08 10.06
N VAL A 201 -0.21 -12.25 11.10
CA VAL A 201 -1.41 -11.90 11.87
C VAL A 201 -2.42 -11.16 11.01
N ILE A 202 -1.97 -10.19 10.20
CA ILE A 202 -2.83 -9.46 9.27
C ILE A 202 -3.44 -10.43 8.24
N GLN A 203 -2.67 -11.35 7.69
CA GLN A 203 -3.17 -12.36 6.75
C GLN A 203 -4.26 -13.23 7.37
N ILE A 204 -4.06 -13.71 8.59
CA ILE A 204 -5.08 -14.49 9.32
C ILE A 204 -6.35 -13.67 9.54
N VAL A 205 -6.24 -12.42 9.94
CA VAL A 205 -7.40 -11.54 10.17
C VAL A 205 -8.09 -11.19 8.84
N CYS A 206 -7.39 -11.16 7.71
CA CYS A 206 -7.98 -11.02 6.38
C CYS A 206 -8.98 -12.16 6.07
N VAL A 207 -8.78 -13.37 6.58
CA VAL A 207 -9.74 -14.47 6.45
C VAL A 207 -11.08 -14.08 7.09
N ALA A 208 -11.06 -13.42 8.25
CA ALA A 208 -12.27 -12.92 8.90
C ALA A 208 -13.00 -11.86 8.05
N VAL A 209 -12.26 -11.05 7.29
CA VAL A 209 -12.85 -10.10 6.34
C VAL A 209 -13.57 -10.83 5.21
N VAL A 210 -12.95 -11.86 4.63
CA VAL A 210 -13.58 -12.70 3.59
C VAL A 210 -14.85 -13.37 4.13
N TRP A 211 -14.79 -13.91 5.34
CA TRP A 211 -15.98 -14.48 6.00
C TRP A 211 -17.07 -13.41 6.22
N ALA A 212 -16.73 -12.22 6.64
CA ALA A 212 -17.70 -11.13 6.80
C ALA A 212 -18.36 -10.74 5.46
N TRP A 213 -17.58 -10.72 4.37
CA TRP A 213 -18.10 -10.56 3.01
C TRP A 213 -19.06 -11.67 2.61
N SER A 214 -18.73 -12.93 2.87
CA SER A 214 -19.61 -14.06 2.55
C SER A 214 -20.98 -13.91 3.23
N ARG A 215 -21.02 -13.40 4.47
CA ARG A 215 -22.28 -13.11 5.17
C ARG A 215 -23.12 -12.03 4.49
N VAL A 216 -22.50 -10.99 3.98
CA VAL A 216 -23.22 -9.94 3.22
C VAL A 216 -23.77 -10.51 1.92
N PHE A 217 -22.96 -11.27 1.17
CA PHE A 217 -23.41 -11.91 -0.06
C PHE A 217 -24.54 -12.93 0.18
N MET A 218 -24.42 -13.77 1.19
CA MET A 218 -25.48 -14.71 1.54
C MET A 218 -26.81 -14.00 1.82
N ARG A 219 -26.78 -12.89 2.57
CA ARG A 219 -27.97 -12.07 2.81
C ARG A 219 -28.56 -11.44 1.55
N LEU A 220 -27.68 -10.99 0.64
CA LEU A 220 -28.12 -10.45 -0.67
C LEU A 220 -28.79 -11.54 -1.51
N ILE A 221 -28.22 -12.75 -1.53
CA ILE A 221 -28.78 -13.89 -2.26
C ILE A 221 -30.11 -14.33 -1.63
N GLU A 222 -30.19 -14.46 -0.30
CA GLU A 222 -31.42 -14.80 0.41
C GLU A 222 -32.54 -13.80 0.05
N GLU A 223 -32.28 -12.50 0.13
CA GLU A 223 -33.27 -11.49 -0.24
C GLU A 223 -33.64 -11.56 -1.73
N ALA A 224 -32.67 -11.77 -2.64
CA ALA A 224 -32.94 -11.92 -4.05
C ALA A 224 -33.79 -13.17 -4.34
N THR A 225 -33.54 -14.27 -3.65
CA THR A 225 -34.31 -15.51 -3.81
C THR A 225 -35.74 -15.35 -3.26
N HIS A 226 -35.89 -14.84 -2.03
CA HIS A 226 -37.22 -14.62 -1.43
C HIS A 226 -38.12 -13.71 -2.29
N ARG A 227 -37.55 -12.82 -3.08
CA ARG A 227 -38.28 -11.92 -3.96
C ARG A 227 -38.47 -12.45 -5.37
N GLY A 228 -37.98 -13.66 -5.65
CA GLY A 228 -38.09 -14.29 -6.96
C GLY A 228 -37.24 -13.62 -8.06
N ILE A 229 -36.20 -12.85 -7.69
CA ILE A 229 -35.26 -12.24 -8.63
C ILE A 229 -34.24 -13.28 -9.09
N ALA A 230 -33.75 -14.11 -8.17
CA ALA A 230 -32.77 -15.16 -8.45
C ALA A 230 -33.40 -16.42 -9.08
N GLN A 231 -34.70 -16.43 -9.34
CA GLN A 231 -35.37 -17.50 -10.05
C GLN A 231 -35.30 -17.26 -11.58
N TRP A 232 -35.22 -18.34 -12.33
CA TRP A 232 -35.29 -18.25 -13.78
C TRP A 232 -36.55 -18.95 -14.31
N PRO A 233 -37.47 -18.27 -15.02
CA PRO A 233 -37.48 -16.82 -15.24
C PRO A 233 -37.81 -16.03 -13.95
N PRO A 234 -37.33 -14.78 -13.84
CA PRO A 234 -37.64 -13.94 -12.68
C PRO A 234 -39.16 -13.74 -12.52
N ARG A 235 -39.62 -13.63 -11.27
CA ARG A 235 -41.02 -13.34 -11.00
C ARG A 235 -41.44 -12.06 -11.73
N LYS A 236 -42.53 -12.12 -12.52
CA LYS A 236 -43.07 -10.96 -13.25
C LYS A 236 -43.31 -9.79 -12.29
N GLY A 237 -42.75 -8.63 -12.59
CA GLY A 237 -42.89 -7.43 -11.80
C GLY A 237 -41.89 -7.25 -10.64
N ALA A 238 -41.15 -8.30 -10.25
CA ALA A 238 -40.24 -8.25 -9.11
C ALA A 238 -39.20 -7.09 -9.22
N ILE A 239 -38.59 -6.94 -10.38
CA ILE A 239 -37.64 -5.84 -10.64
C ILE A 239 -38.32 -4.48 -10.56
N GLY A 240 -39.51 -4.34 -11.16
CA GLY A 240 -40.28 -3.10 -11.13
C GLY A 240 -40.71 -2.67 -9.73
N GLU A 241 -41.07 -3.62 -8.88
CA GLU A 241 -41.41 -3.39 -7.47
C GLU A 241 -40.22 -2.90 -6.65
N ILE A 242 -39.02 -3.41 -6.94
CA ILE A 242 -37.77 -2.98 -6.30
C ILE A 242 -37.39 -1.57 -6.77
N VAL A 243 -37.40 -1.35 -8.08
CA VAL A 243 -37.05 -0.05 -8.68
C VAL A 243 -38.02 1.03 -8.22
N SER A 244 -39.33 0.72 -8.14
CA SER A 244 -40.35 1.65 -7.64
C SER A 244 -40.27 1.91 -6.12
N GLY A 245 -39.44 1.13 -5.38
CA GLY A 245 -39.31 1.25 -3.93
C GLY A 245 -40.49 0.71 -3.11
N ARG A 246 -41.46 0.04 -3.76
CA ARG A 246 -42.60 -0.59 -3.08
C ARG A 246 -42.18 -1.74 -2.18
N GLN A 247 -41.08 -2.41 -2.54
CA GLN A 247 -40.46 -3.44 -1.71
C GLN A 247 -38.99 -3.08 -1.44
N PRO A 248 -38.67 -2.50 -0.29
CA PRO A 248 -37.31 -2.14 0.08
C PRO A 248 -36.47 -3.41 0.32
N VAL A 249 -35.54 -3.71 -0.59
CA VAL A 249 -34.66 -4.89 -0.48
C VAL A 249 -33.60 -4.68 0.57
N LEU A 250 -32.95 -3.53 0.59
CA LEU A 250 -31.81 -3.21 1.44
C LEU A 250 -32.18 -2.33 2.62
N ALA A 251 -33.00 -1.31 2.35
CA ALA A 251 -33.46 -0.36 3.37
C ALA A 251 -34.78 0.30 2.97
N SER A 252 -35.62 0.62 3.96
CA SER A 252 -36.89 1.34 3.77
C SER A 252 -36.68 2.81 3.39
N THR A 253 -35.50 3.39 3.70
CA THR A 253 -35.19 4.79 3.41
C THR A 253 -34.15 4.92 2.28
N ARG A 254 -34.26 6.02 1.48
CA ARG A 254 -33.25 6.34 0.47
C ARG A 254 -31.87 6.51 1.10
N PHE A 255 -31.80 7.18 2.24
CA PHE A 255 -30.56 7.38 2.98
C PHE A 255 -29.95 6.05 3.43
N GLY A 256 -30.73 5.12 3.96
CA GLY A 256 -30.25 3.78 4.33
C GLY A 256 -29.67 3.00 3.16
N ARG A 257 -30.26 3.13 1.95
CA ARG A 257 -29.72 2.50 0.72
C ARG A 257 -28.38 3.10 0.30
N VAL A 258 -28.27 4.43 0.33
CA VAL A 258 -27.00 5.11 0.02
C VAL A 258 -25.94 4.70 1.03
N MET A 259 -26.25 4.68 2.30
CA MET A 259 -25.34 4.24 3.38
C MET A 259 -24.87 2.81 3.17
N PHE A 260 -25.78 1.90 2.81
CA PHE A 260 -25.43 0.51 2.54
C PHE A 260 -24.41 0.42 1.41
N TRP A 261 -24.74 0.96 0.23
CA TRP A 261 -23.89 0.84 -0.96
C TRP A 261 -22.56 1.57 -0.80
N LEU A 262 -22.56 2.75 -0.19
CA LEU A 262 -21.31 3.48 0.04
C LEU A 262 -20.39 2.74 1.00
N THR A 263 -20.95 2.16 2.08
CA THR A 263 -20.14 1.37 3.02
C THR A 263 -19.59 0.11 2.35
N VAL A 264 -20.42 -0.60 1.58
CA VAL A 264 -20.00 -1.78 0.84
C VAL A 264 -18.90 -1.43 -0.18
N ALA A 265 -19.07 -0.34 -0.94
CA ALA A 265 -18.07 0.12 -1.89
C ALA A 265 -16.75 0.50 -1.20
N ALA A 266 -16.79 1.22 -0.07
CA ALA A 266 -15.61 1.56 0.69
C ALA A 266 -14.87 0.30 1.20
N MET A 267 -15.60 -0.65 1.79
CA MET A 267 -15.02 -1.91 2.27
C MET A 267 -14.48 -2.76 1.13
N PHE A 268 -15.10 -2.71 -0.05
CA PHE A 268 -14.60 -3.41 -1.24
C PHE A 268 -13.28 -2.82 -1.75
N CYS A 269 -13.16 -1.49 -1.78
CA CYS A 269 -11.89 -0.85 -2.13
C CYS A 269 -10.77 -1.21 -1.14
N VAL A 270 -11.07 -1.29 0.17
CA VAL A 270 -10.10 -1.76 1.17
C VAL A 270 -9.70 -3.21 0.89
N LEU A 271 -10.65 -4.09 0.55
CA LEU A 271 -10.38 -5.47 0.19
C LEU A 271 -9.45 -5.56 -1.04
N LEU A 272 -9.67 -4.72 -2.05
CA LEU A 272 -8.80 -4.66 -3.23
C LEU A 272 -7.39 -4.16 -2.87
N VAL A 273 -7.27 -3.24 -1.92
CA VAL A 273 -5.96 -2.81 -1.41
C VAL A 273 -5.26 -3.96 -0.70
N PHE A 274 -5.95 -4.74 0.13
CA PHE A 274 -5.37 -5.94 0.75
C PHE A 274 -4.89 -6.95 -0.30
N ALA A 275 -5.66 -7.17 -1.37
CA ALA A 275 -5.26 -8.04 -2.47
C ALA A 275 -4.03 -7.50 -3.21
N PHE A 276 -4.00 -6.19 -3.45
CA PHE A 276 -2.85 -5.53 -4.09
C PHE A 276 -1.55 -5.71 -3.29
N TRP A 277 -1.62 -5.63 -1.96
CA TRP A 277 -0.48 -5.82 -1.06
C TRP A 277 -0.18 -7.29 -0.74
N GLY A 278 -0.83 -8.23 -1.41
CA GLY A 278 -0.55 -9.66 -1.28
C GLY A 278 -0.98 -10.30 0.03
N LEU A 279 -1.95 -9.70 0.75
CA LEU A 279 -2.42 -10.24 2.03
C LEU A 279 -3.24 -11.54 1.91
N PHE A 280 -3.57 -11.96 0.70
CA PHE A 280 -4.28 -13.23 0.38
C PHE A 280 -3.37 -14.28 -0.27
N ILE A 281 -2.07 -14.03 -0.34
CA ILE A 281 -1.08 -14.99 -0.85
C ILE A 281 -0.52 -15.74 0.36
N TYR A 282 -0.75 -17.04 0.39
CA TYR A 282 -0.33 -17.94 1.47
C TYR A 282 0.70 -18.95 0.97
#